data_3c3faabd3f3b2b5b94f7299885838b6f
#
_entry.id   3c3faabd3f3b2b5b94f7299885838b6f
#
_cell.length_a   1.000
_cell.length_b   1.000
_cell.length_c   1.000
_cell.angle_alpha   90.00
_cell.angle_beta   90.00
_cell.angle_gamma   90.00
#
_symmetry.space_group_name_H-M   'P 1'
#
loop_
_entity.id
_entity.type
_entity.pdbx_description
1 polymer ?
#
loop_
_entity_poly.entity_id
_entity_poly.type
_entity_poly.pdbx_seq_one_letter_code
_entity_poly.pdbx_strand_id
1 'polypeptide(L)'
;AKIRAHPVYPYGVLREEIQEHILEKLQVLIDMRTIRGTFENGTEYTIVSAVLNLKQEIIRLLQNFDFTKKNPKLIYIHTSETAPSLEDAVMAAFLNLAGFDVLVFTPTGYQSIENFYTREILEEHQIGEYMYDLSVPNFDRLSFGAPLSWYEKIFKRGR
;
A
#
# COMPACT_ATOMS: atom_id res chain seq x y z
N ALA A 1 11.07 9.31 -19.63
CA ALA A 1 11.79 8.77 -20.80
C ALA A 1 13.05 7.98 -20.39
N LYS A 2 13.96 8.50 -19.58
CA LYS A 2 15.26 7.84 -19.26
C LYS A 2 15.10 6.51 -18.48
N ILE A 3 14.14 6.42 -17.54
CA ILE A 3 13.91 5.19 -16.73
C ILE A 3 13.44 4.04 -17.62
N ARG A 4 12.49 4.26 -18.52
CA ARG A 4 11.98 3.22 -19.45
C ARG A 4 13.04 2.70 -20.43
N ALA A 5 14.01 3.51 -20.77
CA ALA A 5 15.10 3.14 -21.66
C ALA A 5 16.24 2.37 -20.98
N HIS A 6 16.19 2.22 -19.64
CA HIS A 6 17.23 1.53 -18.90
C HIS A 6 17.13 0.01 -19.10
N PRO A 7 18.25 -0.70 -19.37
CA PRO A 7 18.24 -2.14 -19.67
C PRO A 7 17.60 -3.02 -18.58
N VAL A 8 17.66 -2.58 -17.31
CA VAL A 8 17.06 -3.30 -16.17
C VAL A 8 15.70 -2.74 -15.76
N TYR A 9 15.00 -2.01 -16.64
CA TYR A 9 13.66 -1.54 -16.34
C TYR A 9 12.69 -2.72 -16.16
N PRO A 10 12.08 -2.92 -14.96
CA PRO A 10 11.40 -4.15 -14.64
C PRO A 10 10.01 -4.30 -15.28
N TYR A 11 9.43 -3.19 -15.74
CA TYR A 11 8.03 -3.14 -16.19
C TYR A 11 7.88 -3.12 -17.73
N GLY A 12 8.95 -3.36 -18.47
CA GLY A 12 8.93 -3.35 -19.94
C GLY A 12 7.96 -4.36 -20.58
N VAL A 13 7.57 -5.40 -19.83
CA VAL A 13 6.60 -6.43 -20.26
C VAL A 13 5.14 -6.05 -19.96
N LEU A 14 4.90 -4.99 -19.20
CA LEU A 14 3.55 -4.54 -18.87
C LEU A 14 2.96 -3.74 -20.03
N ARG A 15 1.62 -3.62 -20.06
CA ARG A 15 0.91 -2.73 -20.99
C ARG A 15 1.42 -1.30 -20.82
N GLU A 16 1.49 -0.56 -21.91
CA GLU A 16 2.07 0.78 -21.94
C GLU A 16 1.36 1.74 -20.97
N GLU A 17 0.04 1.69 -20.90
CA GLU A 17 -0.77 2.53 -20.04
C GLU A 17 -0.43 2.30 -18.55
N ILE A 18 -0.12 1.05 -18.17
CA ILE A 18 0.28 0.72 -16.80
C ILE A 18 1.67 1.25 -16.49
N GLN A 19 2.61 1.12 -17.45
CA GLN A 19 3.95 1.68 -17.28
C GLN A 19 3.90 3.20 -17.12
N GLU A 20 3.10 3.87 -17.95
CA GLU A 20 2.90 5.32 -17.87
C GLU A 20 2.28 5.73 -16.54
N HIS A 21 1.23 5.04 -16.11
CA HIS A 21 0.59 5.29 -14.83
C HIS A 21 1.57 5.16 -13.65
N ILE A 22 2.36 4.07 -13.59
CA ILE A 22 3.37 3.88 -12.54
C ILE A 22 4.39 5.03 -12.54
N LEU A 23 4.92 5.39 -13.71
CA LEU A 23 5.95 6.42 -13.80
C LEU A 23 5.40 7.83 -13.54
N GLU A 24 4.17 8.11 -13.96
CA GLU A 24 3.48 9.37 -13.64
C GLU A 24 3.30 9.52 -12.12
N LYS A 25 2.76 8.48 -11.45
CA LYS A 25 2.54 8.54 -10.01
C LYS A 25 3.85 8.58 -9.21
N LEU A 26 4.90 7.91 -9.69
CA LEU A 26 6.24 8.05 -9.14
C LEU A 26 6.75 9.48 -9.25
N GLN A 27 6.59 10.12 -10.42
CA GLN A 27 7.01 11.51 -10.61
C GLN A 27 6.24 12.45 -9.67
N VAL A 28 4.90 12.28 -9.59
CA VAL A 28 4.05 13.06 -8.68
C VAL A 28 4.52 12.90 -7.23
N LEU A 29 4.81 11.67 -6.77
CA LEU A 29 5.27 11.42 -5.40
C LEU A 29 6.57 12.17 -5.10
N ILE A 30 7.53 12.17 -6.03
CA ILE A 30 8.80 12.88 -5.88
C ILE A 30 8.59 14.39 -5.87
N ASP A 31 7.80 14.93 -6.80
CA ASP A 31 7.57 16.37 -6.95
C ASP A 31 6.81 16.96 -5.75
N MET A 32 5.91 16.19 -5.17
CA MET A 32 5.18 16.57 -3.95
C MET A 32 6.08 16.69 -2.72
N ARG A 33 7.28 16.08 -2.74
CA ARG A 33 8.21 16.02 -1.60
C ARG A 33 7.54 15.55 -0.30
N THR A 34 6.59 14.63 -0.44
CA THR A 34 5.82 14.14 0.69
C THR A 34 6.67 13.30 1.65
N ILE A 35 7.64 12.57 1.11
CA ILE A 35 8.58 11.76 1.90
C ILE A 35 9.68 12.66 2.46
N ARG A 36 9.91 12.60 3.76
CA ARG A 36 10.94 13.37 4.46
C ARG A 36 12.34 13.04 3.93
N GLY A 37 13.16 14.05 3.71
CA GLY A 37 14.51 13.90 3.18
C GLY A 37 14.59 13.75 1.66
N THR A 38 13.47 13.84 0.92
CA THR A 38 13.50 13.87 -0.54
C THR A 38 14.34 15.04 -1.04
N PHE A 39 15.33 14.76 -1.89
CA PHE A 39 16.36 15.66 -2.41
C PHE A 39 17.41 16.17 -1.38
N GLU A 40 17.34 15.75 -0.12
CA GLU A 40 18.32 16.16 0.88
C GLU A 40 19.35 15.06 1.19
N ASN A 41 18.88 13.80 1.28
CA ASN A 41 19.71 12.66 1.70
C ASN A 41 19.70 11.50 0.69
N GLY A 42 19.34 11.75 -0.56
CA GLY A 42 19.21 10.69 -1.57
C GLY A 42 17.98 9.80 -1.40
N THR A 43 17.00 10.24 -0.62
CA THR A 43 15.74 9.51 -0.38
C THR A 43 14.98 9.24 -1.69
N GLU A 44 15.15 10.09 -2.71
CA GLU A 44 14.59 9.89 -4.04
C GLU A 44 15.04 8.56 -4.67
N TYR A 45 16.25 8.09 -4.39
CA TYR A 45 16.72 6.78 -4.87
C TYR A 45 15.97 5.64 -4.20
N THR A 46 15.69 5.76 -2.90
CA THR A 46 14.85 4.78 -2.18
C THR A 46 13.42 4.79 -2.72
N ILE A 47 12.85 5.97 -3.00
CA ILE A 47 11.51 6.10 -3.60
C ILE A 47 11.47 5.41 -4.95
N VAL A 48 12.43 5.71 -5.84
CA VAL A 48 12.52 5.08 -7.17
C VAL A 48 12.70 3.57 -7.05
N SER A 49 13.61 3.12 -6.18
CA SER A 49 13.89 1.70 -5.97
C SER A 49 12.66 0.94 -5.48
N ALA A 50 11.96 1.45 -4.47
CA ALA A 50 10.75 0.84 -3.94
C ALA A 50 9.65 0.71 -5.01
N VAL A 51 9.40 1.79 -5.77
CA VAL A 51 8.37 1.78 -6.81
C VAL A 51 8.77 0.93 -8.01
N LEU A 52 10.06 0.81 -8.34
CA LEU A 52 10.51 -0.09 -9.41
C LEU A 52 10.62 -1.57 -8.96
N ASN A 53 10.30 -1.87 -7.71
CA ASN A 53 10.35 -3.23 -7.16
C ASN A 53 9.01 -3.65 -6.54
N LEU A 54 7.90 -3.31 -7.21
CA LEU A 54 6.56 -3.70 -6.76
C LEU A 54 6.38 -5.21 -6.71
N LYS A 55 5.71 -5.70 -5.69
CA LYS A 55 5.32 -7.12 -5.59
C LYS A 55 4.38 -7.52 -6.73
N GLN A 56 4.48 -8.77 -7.17
CA GLN A 56 3.67 -9.29 -8.29
C GLN A 56 2.16 -9.15 -8.06
N GLU A 57 1.70 -9.28 -6.82
CA GLU A 57 0.30 -9.09 -6.44
C GLU A 57 -0.19 -7.67 -6.74
N ILE A 58 0.64 -6.66 -6.42
CA ILE A 58 0.34 -5.25 -6.71
C ILE A 58 0.31 -5.01 -8.23
N ILE A 59 1.28 -5.56 -8.97
CA ILE A 59 1.34 -5.45 -10.43
C ILE A 59 0.08 -6.07 -11.05
N ARG A 60 -0.35 -7.25 -10.59
CA ARG A 60 -1.58 -7.91 -11.06
C ARG A 60 -2.82 -7.06 -10.77
N LEU A 61 -2.90 -6.42 -9.61
CA LEU A 61 -4.00 -5.51 -9.29
C LEU A 61 -3.99 -4.29 -10.22
N LEU A 62 -2.86 -3.65 -10.44
CA LEU A 62 -2.74 -2.52 -11.37
C LEU A 62 -3.15 -2.89 -12.80
N GLN A 63 -2.86 -4.12 -13.26
CA GLN A 63 -3.19 -4.57 -14.61
C GLN A 63 -4.66 -4.95 -14.81
N ASN A 64 -5.32 -5.49 -13.77
CA ASN A 64 -6.60 -6.17 -13.94
C ASN A 64 -7.75 -5.50 -13.18
N PHE A 65 -7.46 -4.56 -12.28
CA PHE A 65 -8.47 -3.93 -11.46
C PHE A 65 -9.20 -2.82 -12.23
N ASP A 66 -10.51 -2.80 -12.11
CA ASP A 66 -11.36 -1.77 -12.71
C ASP A 66 -11.58 -0.62 -11.71
N PHE A 67 -10.66 0.33 -11.73
CA PHE A 67 -10.68 1.53 -10.87
C PHE A 67 -11.90 2.44 -11.10
N THR A 68 -12.65 2.23 -12.17
CA THR A 68 -13.90 3.00 -12.41
C THR A 68 -15.04 2.55 -11.51
N LYS A 69 -14.97 1.33 -10.97
CA LYS A 69 -16.02 0.75 -10.13
C LYS A 69 -15.73 0.83 -8.65
N LYS A 70 -14.50 0.59 -8.26
CA LYS A 70 -14.06 0.64 -6.85
C LYS A 70 -12.54 0.67 -6.78
N ASN A 71 -11.98 1.07 -5.64
CA ASN A 71 -10.56 1.04 -5.39
C ASN A 71 -10.13 -0.27 -4.70
N PRO A 72 -8.98 -0.85 -5.04
CA PRO A 72 -8.40 -1.92 -4.26
C PRO A 72 -8.02 -1.41 -2.87
N LYS A 73 -8.09 -2.29 -1.88
CA LYS A 73 -7.79 -1.97 -0.49
C LYS A 73 -6.42 -2.51 -0.11
N LEU A 74 -5.58 -1.67 0.47
CA LEU A 74 -4.31 -2.06 1.04
C LEU A 74 -4.37 -1.85 2.56
N ILE A 75 -4.07 -2.90 3.31
CA ILE A 75 -4.09 -2.86 4.77
C ILE A 75 -2.70 -3.18 5.29
N TYR A 76 -2.11 -2.23 6.02
CA TYR A 76 -0.89 -2.44 6.80
C TYR A 76 -1.26 -2.64 8.27
N ILE A 77 -0.62 -3.59 8.93
CA ILE A 77 -0.76 -3.82 10.37
C ILE A 77 0.64 -3.80 10.97
N HIS A 78 0.96 -2.74 11.70
CA HIS A 78 2.23 -2.58 12.39
C HIS A 78 2.09 -2.99 13.86
N THR A 79 2.67 -4.13 14.20
CA THR A 79 2.70 -4.65 15.59
C THR A 79 3.90 -4.09 16.35
N SER A 80 4.04 -4.44 17.62
CA SER A 80 5.22 -4.08 18.43
C SER A 80 6.54 -4.63 17.87
N GLU A 81 6.47 -5.72 17.12
CA GLU A 81 7.64 -6.38 16.54
C GLU A 81 8.04 -5.81 15.15
N THR A 82 7.11 -5.11 14.50
CA THR A 82 7.29 -4.60 13.13
C THR A 82 7.18 -3.08 13.10
N ALA A 83 8.31 -2.40 13.24
CA ALA A 83 8.33 -0.95 12.99
C ALA A 83 8.15 -0.65 11.50
N PRO A 84 7.38 0.41 11.14
CA PRO A 84 7.27 0.83 9.76
C PRO A 84 8.65 1.30 9.23
N SER A 85 8.96 0.92 8.02
CA SER A 85 10.17 1.35 7.31
C SER A 85 9.91 2.53 6.38
N LEU A 86 10.97 3.15 5.89
CA LEU A 86 10.85 4.17 4.85
C LEU A 86 10.20 3.61 3.58
N GLU A 87 10.52 2.37 3.21
CA GLU A 87 9.92 1.67 2.08
C GLU A 87 8.42 1.48 2.27
N ASP A 88 7.95 1.14 3.47
CA ASP A 88 6.52 1.03 3.78
C ASP A 88 5.80 2.37 3.60
N ALA A 89 6.42 3.45 4.04
CA ALA A 89 5.89 4.80 3.87
C ALA A 89 5.83 5.20 2.39
N VAL A 90 6.90 4.92 1.64
CA VAL A 90 6.93 5.15 0.18
C VAL A 90 5.83 4.35 -0.51
N MET A 91 5.70 3.07 -0.17
CA MET A 91 4.70 2.19 -0.77
C MET A 91 3.27 2.63 -0.45
N ALA A 92 2.99 3.00 0.80
CA ALA A 92 1.67 3.49 1.20
C ALA A 92 1.30 4.77 0.41
N ALA A 93 2.20 5.75 0.35
CA ALA A 93 1.98 7.00 -0.38
C ALA A 93 1.85 6.77 -1.89
N PHE A 94 2.73 5.95 -2.48
CA PHE A 94 2.69 5.64 -3.91
C PHE A 94 1.41 4.92 -4.30
N LEU A 95 1.00 3.89 -3.54
CA LEU A 95 -0.20 3.11 -3.87
C LEU A 95 -1.48 3.93 -3.69
N ASN A 96 -1.51 4.84 -2.72
CA ASN A 96 -2.62 5.78 -2.62
C ASN A 96 -2.72 6.67 -3.87
N LEU A 97 -1.60 7.24 -4.34
CA LEU A 97 -1.56 8.00 -5.58
C LEU A 97 -1.93 7.15 -6.81
N ALA A 98 -1.60 5.86 -6.79
CA ALA A 98 -1.94 4.92 -7.87
C ALA A 98 -3.41 4.46 -7.84
N GLY A 99 -4.21 4.91 -6.87
CA GLY A 99 -5.65 4.67 -6.80
C GLY A 99 -6.09 3.61 -5.79
N PHE A 100 -5.22 3.19 -4.87
CA PHE A 100 -5.59 2.31 -3.77
C PHE A 100 -6.13 3.09 -2.57
N ASP A 101 -7.12 2.55 -1.89
CA ASP A 101 -7.42 2.97 -0.53
C ASP A 101 -6.43 2.30 0.42
N VAL A 102 -5.70 3.10 1.16
CA VAL A 102 -4.66 2.61 2.08
C VAL A 102 -5.12 2.81 3.52
N LEU A 103 -5.05 1.74 4.29
CA LEU A 103 -5.40 1.73 5.70
C LEU A 103 -4.21 1.20 6.51
N VAL A 104 -3.80 1.95 7.53
CA VAL A 104 -2.69 1.57 8.40
C VAL A 104 -3.22 1.39 9.81
N PHE A 105 -3.05 0.20 10.37
CA PHE A 105 -3.34 -0.10 11.78
C PHE A 105 -2.05 -0.12 12.56
N THR A 106 -2.00 0.67 13.64
CA THR A 106 -0.91 0.67 14.61
C THR A 106 -1.48 0.34 16.01
N PRO A 107 -1.68 -0.95 16.32
CA PRO A 107 -2.34 -1.37 17.54
C PRO A 107 -1.68 -0.84 18.82
N THR A 108 -0.36 -0.69 18.80
CA THR A 108 0.42 -0.19 19.94
C THR A 108 0.35 1.33 20.10
N GLY A 109 -0.09 2.07 19.10
CA GLY A 109 0.04 3.52 19.02
C GLY A 109 1.49 4.02 18.93
N TYR A 110 2.45 3.11 18.77
CA TYR A 110 3.88 3.40 18.74
C TYR A 110 4.43 3.32 17.32
N GLN A 111 5.43 4.15 17.00
CA GLN A 111 6.18 4.07 15.74
C GLN A 111 5.30 4.17 14.49
N SER A 112 4.70 5.27 14.33
CA SER A 112 3.78 5.52 13.25
C SER A 112 4.49 5.83 11.93
N ILE A 113 3.86 5.45 10.83
CA ILE A 113 4.34 5.67 9.46
C ILE A 113 4.37 7.16 9.10
N GLU A 114 3.56 7.99 9.75
CA GLU A 114 3.49 9.44 9.54
C GLU A 114 4.80 10.16 9.83
N ASN A 115 5.69 9.58 10.65
CA ASN A 115 7.01 10.16 10.92
C ASN A 115 7.90 10.29 9.67
N PHE A 116 7.61 9.52 8.62
CA PHE A 116 8.32 9.58 7.35
C PHE A 116 7.79 10.66 6.39
N TYR A 117 6.67 11.31 6.73
CA TYR A 117 6.07 12.32 5.88
C TYR A 117 6.42 13.75 6.33
N THR A 118 6.48 14.67 5.36
CA THR A 118 6.80 16.09 5.62
C THR A 118 5.59 16.87 6.11
N ARG A 119 4.39 16.35 5.90
CA ARG A 119 3.11 16.96 6.25
C ARG A 119 2.11 15.88 6.64
N GLU A 120 1.07 16.27 7.33
CA GLU A 120 -0.06 15.40 7.64
C GLU A 120 -0.79 15.02 6.34
N ILE A 121 -0.72 13.74 5.99
CA ILE A 121 -1.36 13.17 4.80
C ILE A 121 -2.27 11.99 5.14
N LEU A 122 -2.26 11.57 6.41
CA LEU A 122 -3.08 10.49 6.93
C LEU A 122 -4.14 11.11 7.84
N GLU A 123 -5.36 10.61 7.73
CA GLU A 123 -6.42 10.90 8.69
C GLU A 123 -6.33 9.87 9.81
N GLU A 124 -6.14 10.34 11.05
CA GLU A 124 -5.95 9.49 12.21
C GLU A 124 -7.25 9.30 12.98
N HIS A 125 -7.55 8.05 13.32
CA HIS A 125 -8.69 7.68 14.15
C HIS A 125 -8.26 6.71 15.24
N GLN A 126 -8.49 7.05 16.50
CA GLN A 126 -8.33 6.11 17.59
C GLN A 126 -9.59 5.24 17.72
N ILE A 127 -9.43 3.93 17.55
CA ILE A 127 -10.51 2.94 17.65
C ILE A 127 -10.18 1.97 18.80
N GLY A 128 -10.68 2.22 19.99
CA GLY A 128 -10.46 1.35 21.12
C GLY A 128 -9.18 1.66 21.90
N GLU A 129 -8.64 0.65 22.60
CA GLU A 129 -7.46 0.74 23.47
C GLU A 129 -6.21 0.22 22.78
N TYR A 130 -5.03 0.64 23.24
CA TYR A 130 -3.75 0.15 22.73
C TYR A 130 -3.54 -1.32 23.08
N MET A 131 -3.03 -2.09 22.12
CA MET A 131 -2.73 -3.51 22.24
C MET A 131 -1.27 -3.76 21.90
N TYR A 132 -0.50 -4.26 22.87
CA TYR A 132 0.94 -4.48 22.71
C TYR A 132 1.30 -5.91 22.28
N ASP A 133 0.46 -6.88 22.60
CA ASP A 133 0.70 -8.32 22.34
C ASP A 133 -0.20 -8.87 21.23
N LEU A 134 -0.48 -8.05 20.21
CA LEU A 134 -1.33 -8.46 19.12
C LEU A 134 -0.63 -9.52 18.24
N SER A 135 -1.13 -10.75 18.31
CA SER A 135 -0.74 -11.80 17.35
C SER A 135 -1.57 -11.68 16.09
N VAL A 136 -0.92 -11.31 15.00
CA VAL A 136 -1.57 -11.24 13.68
C VAL A 136 -1.66 -12.64 13.09
N PRO A 137 -2.86 -13.14 12.77
CA PRO A 137 -3.00 -14.46 12.17
C PRO A 137 -2.36 -14.49 10.77
N ASN A 138 -1.82 -15.64 10.39
CA ASN A 138 -1.32 -15.82 9.03
C ASN A 138 -2.51 -15.91 8.07
N PHE A 139 -2.76 -14.81 7.37
CA PHE A 139 -3.90 -14.69 6.42
C PHE A 139 -3.78 -15.63 5.22
N ASP A 140 -2.59 -16.05 4.82
CA ASP A 140 -2.38 -17.02 3.72
C ASP A 140 -2.94 -18.41 4.04
N ARG A 141 -3.12 -18.71 5.33
CA ARG A 141 -3.69 -19.98 5.83
C ARG A 141 -5.18 -19.89 6.16
N LEU A 142 -5.76 -18.70 6.14
CA LEU A 142 -7.19 -18.51 6.37
C LEU A 142 -7.92 -18.77 5.06
N SER A 143 -8.57 -19.93 4.93
CA SER A 143 -9.60 -20.10 3.92
C SER A 143 -10.80 -19.24 4.34
N PHE A 144 -10.91 -18.05 3.79
CA PHE A 144 -12.16 -17.31 3.85
C PHE A 144 -13.18 -18.12 3.03
N GLY A 145 -14.05 -18.85 3.70
CA GLY A 145 -15.18 -19.51 3.05
C GLY A 145 -15.90 -18.50 2.17
N ALA A 146 -16.34 -18.90 0.99
CA ALA A 146 -17.11 -18.03 0.11
C ALA A 146 -18.20 -17.32 0.94
N PRO A 147 -18.36 -15.98 0.77
CA PRO A 147 -19.32 -15.23 1.56
C PRO A 147 -20.68 -15.92 1.42
N LEU A 148 -21.25 -16.37 2.55
CA LEU A 148 -22.56 -17.03 2.58
C LEU A 148 -23.53 -16.16 1.78
N SER A 149 -24.16 -16.76 0.77
CA SER A 149 -25.23 -16.11 0.03
C SER A 149 -26.26 -15.56 1.01
N TRP A 150 -26.91 -14.43 0.68
CA TRP A 150 -27.88 -13.79 1.57
C TRP A 150 -28.99 -14.75 2.03
N TYR A 151 -29.41 -15.73 1.21
CA TYR A 151 -30.40 -16.75 1.58
C TYR A 151 -29.85 -17.79 2.56
N GLU A 152 -28.57 -18.15 2.51
CA GLU A 152 -27.95 -19.02 3.52
C GLU A 152 -27.87 -18.34 4.89
N LYS A 153 -27.72 -17.00 4.93
CA LYS A 153 -27.80 -16.23 6.18
C LYS A 153 -29.20 -16.23 6.80
N ILE A 154 -30.24 -16.30 5.97
CA ILE A 154 -31.64 -16.33 6.43
C ILE A 154 -31.99 -17.72 6.93
N PHE A 155 -31.62 -18.78 6.21
CA PHE A 155 -32.07 -20.17 6.53
C PHE A 155 -31.18 -20.85 7.59
N LYS A 156 -29.96 -20.40 7.89
CA LYS A 156 -29.16 -20.94 9.01
C LYS A 156 -29.51 -20.37 10.39
N ARG A 157 -30.41 -19.40 10.51
CA ARG A 157 -30.84 -18.83 11.79
C ARG A 157 -31.99 -19.62 12.48
N GLY A 158 -32.37 -20.75 11.95
CA GLY A 158 -33.50 -21.58 12.40
C GLY A 158 -33.15 -23.01 12.85
N ARG A 159 -31.93 -23.17 13.47
CA ARG A 159 -31.64 -24.43 14.21
C ARG A 159 -30.91 -24.12 15.50
#